data_89ae1445146e7aa5b7a9ec7884cca832
#
_entry.id   89ae1445146e7aa5b7a9ec7884cca832
#
_cell.length_a   1.000
_cell.length_b   1.000
_cell.length_c   1.000
_cell.angle_alpha   90.00
_cell.angle_beta   90.00
_cell.angle_gamma   90.00
#
_symmetry.space_group_name_H-M   'P 1'
#
loop_
_entity.id
_entity.type
_entity.pdbx_description
1 polymer ?
#
loop_
_entity_poly.entity_id
_entity_poly.type
_entity_poly.pdbx_seq_one_letter_code
_entity_poly.pdbx_strand_id
1 'polypeptide(L)'
;MEKNIETKKINLALLVCLVGFPQISETIYTPSLTEIAKGYGVSLNLAQMTLSIYFLAFAVGVFFWGVSSDFLGRRKAMNFGIFIYILGCFVCLFSNNITMLFIGRFVQAFGASTGSVTTQTILRDNYHGNDRHHLFSKISAALAFSPAIGPLIGGFIGQYYGFRVVFLFLVVMGMILLFWSLKRLPETKTVNATSFSVQKIVVTGKK
;
A
#
# COMPACT_ATOMS: atom_id res chain seq x y z
N MET A 1 -22.88 16.91 26.98
CA MET A 1 -23.17 17.17 25.55
C MET A 1 -22.34 16.23 24.72
N GLU A 2 -22.84 15.02 24.50
CA GLU A 2 -22.20 14.07 23.56
C GLU A 2 -22.39 14.60 22.13
N LYS A 3 -21.31 15.04 21.54
CA LYS A 3 -21.32 15.41 20.13
C LYS A 3 -21.45 14.10 19.34
N ASN A 4 -22.64 13.83 18.81
CA ASN A 4 -22.87 12.78 17.82
C ASN A 4 -21.85 12.93 16.68
N ILE A 5 -20.78 12.14 16.74
CA ILE A 5 -19.85 12.01 15.62
C ILE A 5 -20.61 11.15 14.61
N GLU A 6 -21.22 11.81 13.62
CA GLU A 6 -21.76 11.10 12.44
C GLU A 6 -20.61 10.27 11.85
N THR A 7 -20.62 8.98 12.12
CA THR A 7 -19.70 8.02 11.50
C THR A 7 -20.04 7.97 10.01
N LYS A 8 -19.31 8.72 9.19
CA LYS A 8 -19.44 8.63 7.73
C LYS A 8 -19.17 7.18 7.34
N LYS A 9 -20.21 6.44 6.95
CA LYS A 9 -20.11 5.07 6.45
C LYS A 9 -19.16 5.04 5.26
N ILE A 10 -17.96 4.54 5.48
CA ILE A 10 -16.96 4.34 4.42
C ILE A 10 -17.31 3.06 3.69
N ASN A 11 -17.21 3.06 2.37
CA ASN A 11 -17.49 1.88 1.56
C ASN A 11 -16.48 0.77 1.92
N LEU A 12 -16.99 -0.35 2.43
CA LEU A 12 -16.17 -1.51 2.83
C LEU A 12 -15.33 -2.05 1.65
N ALA A 13 -15.91 -2.09 0.45
CA ALA A 13 -15.17 -2.56 -0.74
C ALA A 13 -13.96 -1.67 -1.04
N LEU A 14 -14.07 -0.35 -0.88
CA LEU A 14 -12.93 0.55 -1.02
C LEU A 14 -11.84 0.25 0.01
N LEU A 15 -12.21 0.05 1.27
CA LEU A 15 -11.24 -0.26 2.34
C LEU A 15 -10.52 -1.60 2.09
N VAL A 16 -11.26 -2.62 1.66
CA VAL A 16 -10.69 -3.94 1.29
C VAL A 16 -9.71 -3.78 0.12
N CYS A 17 -10.08 -3.04 -0.92
CA CYS A 17 -9.18 -2.78 -2.05
C CYS A 17 -7.95 -1.99 -1.62
N LEU A 18 -8.11 -0.95 -0.77
CA LEU A 18 -6.99 -0.12 -0.30
C LEU A 18 -6.01 -0.88 0.60
N VAL A 19 -6.46 -1.87 1.36
CA VAL A 19 -5.57 -2.67 2.20
C VAL A 19 -5.00 -3.88 1.45
N GLY A 20 -5.70 -4.35 0.42
CA GLY A 20 -5.30 -5.54 -0.37
C GLY A 20 -4.32 -5.24 -1.50
N PHE A 21 -4.38 -4.03 -2.11
CA PHE A 21 -3.53 -3.74 -3.28
C PHE A 21 -2.02 -3.84 -3.00
N PRO A 22 -1.49 -3.51 -1.81
CA PRO A 22 -0.07 -3.69 -1.53
C PRO A 22 0.36 -5.15 -1.62
N GLN A 23 -0.45 -6.08 -1.11
CA GLN A 23 -0.16 -7.51 -1.14
C GLN A 23 -0.25 -8.09 -2.55
N ILE A 24 -1.25 -7.67 -3.34
CA ILE A 24 -1.32 -8.04 -4.75
C ILE A 24 -0.09 -7.53 -5.49
N SER A 25 0.32 -6.28 -5.25
CA SER A 25 1.49 -5.67 -5.89
C SER A 25 2.81 -6.34 -5.53
N GLU A 26 2.90 -6.90 -4.32
CA GLU A 26 4.05 -7.66 -3.85
C GLU A 26 4.16 -8.99 -4.57
N THR A 27 3.04 -9.72 -4.71
CA THR A 27 3.05 -11.12 -5.13
C THR A 27 2.84 -11.33 -6.63
N ILE A 28 2.21 -10.39 -7.32
CA ILE A 28 1.78 -10.53 -8.72
C ILE A 28 2.94 -10.78 -9.69
N TYR A 29 4.11 -10.19 -9.43
CA TYR A 29 5.22 -10.31 -10.36
C TYR A 29 6.17 -11.49 -10.03
N THR A 30 5.95 -12.18 -8.91
CA THR A 30 6.78 -13.31 -8.46
C THR A 30 6.92 -14.40 -9.52
N PRO A 31 5.87 -14.81 -10.26
CA PRO A 31 6.01 -15.79 -11.33
C PRO A 31 6.91 -15.33 -12.48
N SER A 32 7.06 -14.03 -12.70
CA SER A 32 7.86 -13.45 -13.77
C SER A 32 9.35 -13.27 -13.43
N LEU A 33 9.81 -13.63 -12.22
CA LEU A 33 11.19 -13.41 -11.78
C LEU A 33 12.23 -14.08 -12.69
N THR A 34 11.95 -15.27 -13.19
CA THR A 34 12.82 -15.99 -14.12
C THR A 34 12.94 -15.27 -15.47
N GLU A 35 11.82 -14.73 -15.96
CA GLU A 35 11.78 -13.94 -17.19
C GLU A 35 12.54 -12.62 -17.01
N ILE A 36 12.36 -11.95 -15.88
CA ILE A 36 13.09 -10.74 -15.50
C ILE A 36 14.60 -10.99 -15.48
N ALA A 37 15.05 -12.09 -14.85
CA ALA A 37 16.45 -12.46 -14.81
C ALA A 37 17.03 -12.66 -16.22
N LYS A 38 16.32 -13.37 -17.08
CA LYS A 38 16.71 -13.58 -18.48
C LYS A 38 16.69 -12.27 -19.29
N GLY A 39 15.64 -11.47 -19.13
CA GLY A 39 15.44 -10.22 -19.87
C GLY A 39 16.49 -9.16 -19.59
N TYR A 40 17.03 -9.13 -18.36
CA TYR A 40 18.11 -8.21 -17.98
C TYR A 40 19.50 -8.86 -17.98
N GLY A 41 19.63 -10.15 -18.31
CA GLY A 41 20.91 -10.85 -18.34
C GLY A 41 21.57 -10.96 -16.96
N VAL A 42 20.78 -11.13 -15.90
CA VAL A 42 21.25 -11.19 -14.52
C VAL A 42 20.93 -12.53 -13.87
N SER A 43 21.60 -12.86 -12.77
CA SER A 43 21.29 -14.06 -12.00
C SER A 43 19.88 -13.99 -11.38
N LEU A 44 19.26 -15.15 -11.17
CA LEU A 44 17.97 -15.25 -10.49
C LEU A 44 18.02 -14.66 -9.07
N ASN A 45 19.14 -14.85 -8.37
CA ASN A 45 19.35 -14.27 -7.04
C ASN A 45 19.28 -12.74 -7.08
N LEU A 46 19.88 -12.10 -8.10
CA LEU A 46 19.81 -10.65 -8.26
C LEU A 46 18.38 -10.20 -8.60
N ALA A 47 17.66 -10.94 -9.42
CA ALA A 47 16.25 -10.66 -9.68
C ALA A 47 15.40 -10.79 -8.40
N GLN A 48 15.66 -11.78 -7.55
CA GLN A 48 14.97 -11.95 -6.26
C GLN A 48 15.26 -10.82 -5.27
N MET A 49 16.39 -10.11 -5.37
CA MET A 49 16.67 -8.93 -4.55
C MET A 49 15.64 -7.80 -4.75
N THR A 50 14.91 -7.78 -5.86
CA THR A 50 13.78 -6.86 -6.06
C THR A 50 12.69 -7.03 -5.01
N LEU A 51 12.48 -8.27 -4.50
CA LEU A 51 11.56 -8.54 -3.38
C LEU A 51 12.10 -7.96 -2.07
N SER A 52 13.38 -8.18 -1.78
CA SER A 52 14.01 -7.67 -0.56
C SER A 52 13.96 -6.14 -0.51
N ILE A 53 14.23 -5.48 -1.64
CA ILE A 53 14.13 -4.02 -1.78
C ILE A 53 12.68 -3.56 -1.57
N TYR A 54 11.71 -4.29 -2.10
CA TYR A 54 10.30 -3.99 -1.90
C TYR A 54 9.93 -4.05 -0.41
N PHE A 55 10.29 -5.11 0.31
CA PHE A 55 10.00 -5.25 1.74
C PHE A 55 10.68 -4.17 2.58
N LEU A 56 11.95 -3.86 2.26
CA LEU A 56 12.67 -2.79 2.95
C LEU A 56 11.98 -1.43 2.77
N ALA A 57 11.65 -1.09 1.53
CA ALA A 57 10.96 0.16 1.21
C ALA A 57 9.55 0.22 1.82
N PHE A 58 8.85 -0.92 1.84
CA PHE A 58 7.55 -1.03 2.48
C PHE A 58 7.63 -0.77 3.99
N ALA A 59 8.62 -1.36 4.67
CA ALA A 59 8.83 -1.13 6.09
C ALA A 59 9.13 0.35 6.40
N VAL A 60 10.04 0.97 5.64
CA VAL A 60 10.33 2.42 5.75
C VAL A 60 9.07 3.25 5.51
N GLY A 61 8.29 2.89 4.49
CA GLY A 61 7.05 3.56 4.16
C GLY A 61 5.97 3.45 5.25
N VAL A 62 5.85 2.29 5.92
CA VAL A 62 4.92 2.12 7.06
C VAL A 62 5.22 3.12 8.17
N PHE A 63 6.49 3.29 8.53
CA PHE A 63 6.88 4.30 9.53
C PHE A 63 6.57 5.72 9.04
N PHE A 64 6.95 6.04 7.82
CA PHE A 64 6.74 7.38 7.26
C PHE A 64 5.26 7.73 7.15
N TRP A 65 4.44 6.87 6.56
CA TRP A 65 3.02 7.12 6.38
C TRP A 65 2.22 7.02 7.68
N GLY A 66 2.67 6.21 8.64
CA GLY A 66 2.10 6.17 9.97
C GLY A 66 2.11 7.55 10.62
N VAL A 67 3.28 8.19 10.65
CA VAL A 67 3.44 9.54 11.21
C VAL A 67 2.80 10.60 10.31
N SER A 68 3.07 10.55 9.00
CA SER A 68 2.60 11.57 8.05
C SER A 68 1.08 11.62 7.95
N SER A 69 0.38 10.49 8.10
CA SER A 69 -1.08 10.44 8.08
C SER A 69 -1.72 11.19 9.26
N ASP A 70 -1.01 11.30 10.39
CA ASP A 70 -1.46 12.06 11.55
C ASP A 70 -1.39 13.58 11.31
N PHE A 71 -0.39 14.03 10.54
CA PHE A 71 -0.23 15.45 10.21
C PHE A 71 -1.04 15.88 9.00
N LEU A 72 -0.91 15.18 7.89
CA LEU A 72 -1.54 15.52 6.60
C LEU A 72 -3.06 15.24 6.58
N GLY A 73 -3.53 14.32 7.44
CA GLY A 73 -4.86 13.72 7.36
C GLY A 73 -4.86 12.42 6.54
N ARG A 74 -5.83 11.54 6.86
CA ARG A 74 -5.87 10.16 6.32
C ARG A 74 -6.08 10.14 4.81
N ARG A 75 -7.02 10.94 4.32
CA ARG A 75 -7.36 11.04 2.91
C ARG A 75 -6.19 11.55 2.07
N LYS A 76 -5.52 12.62 2.51
CA LYS A 76 -4.38 13.19 1.77
C LYS A 76 -3.21 12.22 1.75
N ALA A 77 -2.84 11.64 2.90
CA ALA A 77 -1.77 10.67 2.99
C ALA A 77 -2.01 9.47 2.06
N MET A 78 -3.23 8.90 2.05
CA MET A 78 -3.63 7.81 1.16
C MET A 78 -3.42 8.17 -0.31
N ASN A 79 -3.95 9.31 -0.75
CA ASN A 79 -3.89 9.72 -2.15
C ASN A 79 -2.44 10.00 -2.60
N PHE A 80 -1.63 10.64 -1.75
CA PHE A 80 -0.21 10.85 -2.04
C PHE A 80 0.57 9.53 -2.12
N GLY A 81 0.30 8.59 -1.21
CA GLY A 81 0.93 7.28 -1.26
C GLY A 81 0.57 6.50 -2.51
N ILE A 82 -0.71 6.46 -2.91
CA ILE A 82 -1.14 5.79 -4.14
C ILE A 82 -0.52 6.49 -5.37
N PHE A 83 -0.40 7.81 -5.37
CA PHE A 83 0.26 8.53 -6.46
C PHE A 83 1.74 8.13 -6.59
N ILE A 84 2.49 8.10 -5.47
CA ILE A 84 3.88 7.62 -5.45
C ILE A 84 3.99 6.16 -5.91
N TYR A 85 3.05 5.31 -5.49
CA TYR A 85 2.95 3.93 -5.96
C TYR A 85 2.84 3.84 -7.48
N ILE A 86 1.96 4.63 -8.10
CA ILE A 86 1.78 4.68 -9.55
C ILE A 86 3.08 5.12 -10.25
N LEU A 87 3.76 6.13 -9.73
CA LEU A 87 5.07 6.57 -10.26
C LEU A 87 6.09 5.43 -10.21
N GLY A 88 6.16 4.69 -9.09
CA GLY A 88 7.02 3.50 -8.98
C GLY A 88 6.68 2.42 -10.00
N CYS A 89 5.37 2.16 -10.24
CA CYS A 89 4.93 1.22 -11.26
C CYS A 89 5.35 1.68 -12.67
N PHE A 90 5.28 2.97 -12.99
CA PHE A 90 5.77 3.52 -14.25
C PHE A 90 7.28 3.32 -14.41
N VAL A 91 8.07 3.59 -13.38
CA VAL A 91 9.51 3.34 -13.42
C VAL A 91 9.81 1.85 -13.66
N CYS A 92 9.07 0.94 -13.03
CA CYS A 92 9.21 -0.49 -13.27
C CYS A 92 8.82 -0.88 -14.71
N LEU A 93 7.73 -0.32 -15.24
CA LEU A 93 7.23 -0.58 -16.60
C LEU A 93 8.27 -0.21 -17.66
N PHE A 94 8.92 0.94 -17.49
CA PHE A 94 9.92 1.46 -18.45
C PHE A 94 11.36 1.10 -18.07
N SER A 95 11.57 0.20 -17.11
CA SER A 95 12.91 -0.21 -16.72
C SER A 95 13.63 -0.94 -17.86
N ASN A 96 14.87 -0.51 -18.12
CA ASN A 96 15.74 -1.11 -19.14
C ASN A 96 16.89 -1.91 -18.53
N ASN A 97 17.06 -1.86 -17.21
CA ASN A 97 18.05 -2.60 -16.46
C ASN A 97 17.56 -2.91 -15.04
N ILE A 98 18.25 -3.83 -14.38
CA ILE A 98 17.87 -4.30 -13.04
C ILE A 98 17.94 -3.16 -11.99
N THR A 99 18.88 -2.24 -12.11
CA THR A 99 19.03 -1.11 -11.17
C THR A 99 17.84 -0.17 -11.24
N MET A 100 17.37 0.14 -12.45
CA MET A 100 16.17 0.95 -12.63
C MET A 100 14.93 0.23 -12.06
N LEU A 101 14.85 -1.09 -12.23
CA LEU A 101 13.80 -1.90 -11.62
C LEU A 101 13.88 -1.85 -10.08
N PHE A 102 15.06 -1.89 -9.46
CA PHE A 102 15.24 -1.72 -8.01
C PHE A 102 14.69 -0.39 -7.52
N ILE A 103 15.02 0.71 -8.22
CA ILE A 103 14.51 2.05 -7.89
C ILE A 103 12.98 2.07 -8.01
N GLY A 104 12.46 1.55 -9.10
CA GLY A 104 11.00 1.48 -9.31
C GLY A 104 10.30 0.68 -8.22
N ARG A 105 10.84 -0.48 -7.83
CA ARG A 105 10.31 -1.33 -6.76
C ARG A 105 10.38 -0.65 -5.40
N PHE A 106 11.45 0.10 -5.12
CA PHE A 106 11.56 0.89 -3.90
C PHE A 106 10.46 1.96 -3.82
N VAL A 107 10.32 2.78 -4.85
CA VAL A 107 9.30 3.86 -4.91
C VAL A 107 7.88 3.27 -4.85
N GLN A 108 7.65 2.19 -5.58
CA GLN A 108 6.38 1.46 -5.61
C GLN A 108 5.98 0.97 -4.21
N ALA A 109 6.88 0.28 -3.52
CA ALA A 109 6.61 -0.29 -2.20
C ALA A 109 6.42 0.78 -1.13
N PHE A 110 7.25 1.84 -1.17
CA PHE A 110 7.09 3.00 -0.30
C PHE A 110 5.71 3.64 -0.44
N GLY A 111 5.22 3.82 -1.68
CA GLY A 111 3.87 4.32 -1.93
C GLY A 111 2.78 3.32 -1.50
N ALA A 112 2.95 2.02 -1.79
CA ALA A 112 2.00 0.98 -1.46
C ALA A 112 1.74 0.84 0.05
N SER A 113 2.74 1.03 0.88
CA SER A 113 2.66 0.88 2.34
C SER A 113 1.60 1.80 2.98
N THR A 114 1.27 2.93 2.33
CA THR A 114 0.18 3.82 2.78
C THR A 114 -1.17 3.09 2.82
N GLY A 115 -1.43 2.19 1.85
CA GLY A 115 -2.66 1.41 1.79
C GLY A 115 -2.86 0.53 3.02
N SER A 116 -1.78 -0.08 3.50
CA SER A 116 -1.82 -0.91 4.70
C SER A 116 -2.01 -0.09 5.97
N VAL A 117 -1.10 0.86 6.24
CA VAL A 117 -1.10 1.58 7.53
C VAL A 117 -2.24 2.58 7.65
N THR A 118 -2.52 3.35 6.60
CA THR A 118 -3.58 4.38 6.66
C THR A 118 -4.97 3.76 6.71
N THR A 119 -5.22 2.64 6.00
CA THR A 119 -6.52 1.95 6.08
C THR A 119 -6.77 1.41 7.48
N GLN A 120 -5.77 0.80 8.13
CA GLN A 120 -5.91 0.31 9.51
C GLN A 120 -6.17 1.47 10.49
N THR A 121 -5.53 2.63 10.27
CA THR A 121 -5.77 3.82 11.07
C THR A 121 -7.19 4.35 10.87
N ILE A 122 -7.68 4.44 9.62
CA ILE A 122 -9.06 4.82 9.30
C ILE A 122 -10.07 3.91 9.99
N LEU A 123 -9.84 2.60 9.98
CA LEU A 123 -10.71 1.64 10.66
C LEU A 123 -10.72 1.84 12.17
N ARG A 124 -9.56 2.08 12.76
CA ARG A 124 -9.45 2.32 14.20
C ARG A 124 -10.11 3.63 14.63
N ASP A 125 -10.01 4.67 13.80
CA ASP A 125 -10.54 6.00 14.11
C ASP A 125 -12.07 6.09 13.95
N ASN A 126 -12.67 5.29 13.05
CA ASN A 126 -14.10 5.40 12.71
C ASN A 126 -15.00 4.32 13.29
N TYR A 127 -14.44 3.19 13.71
CA TYR A 127 -15.24 2.05 14.19
C TYR A 127 -14.80 1.62 15.58
N HIS A 128 -15.78 1.36 16.46
CA HIS A 128 -15.57 1.01 17.85
C HIS A 128 -16.35 -0.27 18.22
N GLY A 129 -15.96 -0.95 19.28
CA GLY A 129 -16.67 -2.13 19.79
C GLY A 129 -16.85 -3.24 18.77
N ASN A 130 -18.03 -3.87 18.74
CA ASN A 130 -18.33 -5.02 17.87
C ASN A 130 -18.25 -4.71 16.37
N ASP A 131 -18.64 -3.52 15.95
CA ASP A 131 -18.57 -3.13 14.53
C ASP A 131 -17.13 -3.13 14.02
N ARG A 132 -16.19 -2.68 14.84
CA ARG A 132 -14.77 -2.74 14.53
C ARG A 132 -14.30 -4.18 14.38
N HIS A 133 -14.66 -5.08 15.28
CA HIS A 133 -14.29 -6.51 15.20
C HIS A 133 -14.83 -7.16 13.94
N HIS A 134 -16.09 -6.91 13.60
CA HIS A 134 -16.72 -7.45 12.39
C HIS A 134 -16.03 -6.95 11.10
N LEU A 135 -15.68 -5.66 11.04
CA LEU A 135 -14.99 -5.09 9.88
C LEU A 135 -13.57 -5.62 9.74
N PHE A 136 -12.81 -5.68 10.83
CA PHE A 136 -11.47 -6.27 10.82
C PHE A 136 -11.49 -7.73 10.39
N SER A 137 -12.45 -8.53 10.86
CA SER A 137 -12.61 -9.93 10.44
C SER A 137 -12.87 -10.07 8.95
N LYS A 138 -13.78 -9.26 8.38
CA LYS A 138 -14.05 -9.24 6.93
C LYS A 138 -12.85 -8.84 6.10
N ILE A 139 -12.11 -7.82 6.53
CA ILE A 139 -10.90 -7.35 5.87
C ILE A 139 -9.79 -8.38 5.97
N SER A 140 -9.59 -9.00 7.14
CA SER A 140 -8.60 -10.06 7.33
C SER A 140 -8.90 -11.28 6.46
N ALA A 141 -10.17 -11.66 6.34
CA ALA A 141 -10.59 -12.73 5.43
C ALA A 141 -10.25 -12.39 3.97
N ALA A 142 -10.57 -11.16 3.53
CA ALA A 142 -10.22 -10.72 2.17
C ALA A 142 -8.70 -10.69 1.92
N LEU A 143 -7.93 -10.25 2.92
CA LEU A 143 -6.47 -10.23 2.87
C LEU A 143 -5.86 -11.64 2.78
N ALA A 144 -6.46 -12.64 3.40
CA ALA A 144 -5.98 -14.01 3.34
C ALA A 144 -5.98 -14.59 1.91
N PHE A 145 -6.88 -14.09 1.04
CA PHE A 145 -6.93 -14.49 -0.38
C PHE A 145 -5.99 -13.66 -1.29
N SER A 146 -5.56 -12.48 -0.86
CA SER A 146 -4.73 -11.57 -1.68
C SER A 146 -3.42 -12.20 -2.16
N PRO A 147 -2.66 -12.97 -1.34
CA PRO A 147 -1.43 -13.60 -1.78
C PRO A 147 -1.62 -14.70 -2.83
N ALA A 148 -2.81 -15.30 -2.90
CA ALA A 148 -3.13 -16.31 -3.92
C ALA A 148 -3.55 -15.65 -5.25
N ILE A 149 -4.28 -14.54 -5.19
CA ILE A 149 -4.78 -13.80 -6.37
C ILE A 149 -3.62 -13.21 -7.17
N GLY A 150 -2.63 -12.63 -6.49
CA GLY A 150 -1.47 -12.00 -7.13
C GLY A 150 -0.75 -12.94 -8.11
N PRO A 151 -0.21 -14.09 -7.67
CA PRO A 151 0.51 -15.01 -8.53
C PRO A 151 -0.37 -15.62 -9.66
N LEU A 152 -1.66 -15.84 -9.42
CA LEU A 152 -2.58 -16.33 -10.46
C LEU A 152 -2.71 -15.33 -11.60
N ILE A 153 -3.00 -14.07 -11.29
CA ILE A 153 -3.11 -13.00 -12.28
C ILE A 153 -1.75 -12.74 -12.93
N GLY A 154 -0.71 -12.64 -12.12
CA GLY A 154 0.65 -12.34 -12.59
C GLY A 154 1.25 -13.45 -13.43
N GLY A 155 0.99 -14.72 -13.08
CA GLY A 155 1.42 -15.87 -13.87
C GLY A 155 0.76 -15.90 -15.23
N PHE A 156 -0.56 -15.65 -15.29
CA PHE A 156 -1.28 -15.57 -16.56
C PHE A 156 -0.77 -14.41 -17.42
N ILE A 157 -0.70 -13.20 -16.87
CA ILE A 157 -0.24 -12.03 -17.64
C ILE A 157 1.22 -12.20 -18.06
N GLY A 158 2.10 -12.61 -17.15
CA GLY A 158 3.53 -12.77 -17.40
C GLY A 158 3.81 -13.81 -18.49
N GLN A 159 3.11 -14.96 -18.43
CA GLN A 159 3.31 -16.03 -19.39
C GLN A 159 2.91 -15.65 -20.83
N TYR A 160 1.81 -14.89 -21.00
CA TYR A 160 1.29 -14.58 -22.34
C TYR A 160 1.77 -13.22 -22.87
N TYR A 161 2.04 -12.25 -22.00
CA TYR A 161 2.29 -10.85 -22.39
C TYR A 161 3.61 -10.29 -21.86
N GLY A 162 4.33 -11.05 -21.05
CA GLY A 162 5.59 -10.66 -20.48
C GLY A 162 5.48 -9.81 -19.19
N PHE A 163 6.59 -9.77 -18.45
CA PHE A 163 6.63 -9.13 -17.11
C PHE A 163 6.31 -7.62 -17.15
N ARG A 164 6.57 -6.92 -18.25
CA ARG A 164 6.26 -5.49 -18.36
C ARG A 164 4.75 -5.22 -18.29
N VAL A 165 3.95 -6.11 -18.88
CA VAL A 165 2.48 -5.96 -18.84
C VAL A 165 1.93 -6.18 -17.43
N VAL A 166 2.62 -6.94 -16.58
CA VAL A 166 2.28 -7.03 -15.15
C VAL A 166 2.40 -5.65 -14.48
N PHE A 167 3.44 -4.88 -14.76
CA PHE A 167 3.57 -3.52 -14.22
C PHE A 167 2.55 -2.55 -14.82
N LEU A 168 2.19 -2.71 -16.10
CA LEU A 168 1.10 -1.94 -16.71
C LEU A 168 -0.24 -2.21 -16.00
N PHE A 169 -0.54 -3.47 -15.70
CA PHE A 169 -1.72 -3.84 -14.92
C PHE A 169 -1.73 -3.14 -13.54
N LEU A 170 -0.57 -3.09 -12.87
CA LEU A 170 -0.43 -2.40 -11.58
C LEU A 170 -0.62 -0.88 -11.69
N VAL A 171 -0.16 -0.26 -12.79
CA VAL A 171 -0.44 1.16 -13.08
C VAL A 171 -1.94 1.40 -13.20
N VAL A 172 -2.64 0.59 -14.01
CA VAL A 172 -4.09 0.71 -14.21
C VAL A 172 -4.85 0.51 -12.89
N MET A 173 -4.48 -0.52 -12.13
CA MET A 173 -5.05 -0.78 -10.80
C MET A 173 -4.85 0.41 -9.87
N GLY A 174 -3.64 0.98 -9.82
CA GLY A 174 -3.32 2.16 -9.01
C GLY A 174 -4.14 3.38 -9.41
N MET A 175 -4.31 3.64 -10.72
CA MET A 175 -5.13 4.75 -11.23
C MET A 175 -6.60 4.59 -10.83
N ILE A 176 -7.16 3.40 -10.95
CA ILE A 176 -8.55 3.10 -10.53
C ILE A 176 -8.70 3.36 -9.03
N LEU A 177 -7.76 2.87 -8.21
CA LEU A 177 -7.77 3.06 -6.77
C LEU A 177 -7.63 4.53 -6.39
N LEU A 178 -6.74 5.27 -7.05
CA LEU A 178 -6.56 6.70 -6.81
C LEU A 178 -7.86 7.47 -7.10
N PHE A 179 -8.46 7.22 -8.25
CA PHE A 179 -9.71 7.86 -8.63
C PHE A 179 -10.85 7.53 -7.67
N TRP A 180 -10.97 6.27 -7.25
CA TRP A 180 -11.99 5.84 -6.29
C TRP A 180 -11.75 6.44 -4.91
N SER A 181 -10.51 6.47 -4.44
CA SER A 181 -10.12 7.11 -3.18
C SER A 181 -10.41 8.62 -3.19
N LEU A 182 -10.03 9.33 -4.27
CA LEU A 182 -10.31 10.76 -4.43
C LEU A 182 -11.80 11.08 -4.35
N LYS A 183 -12.66 10.23 -4.92
CA LYS A 183 -14.11 10.46 -4.94
C LYS A 183 -14.84 10.04 -3.67
N ARG A 184 -14.42 8.95 -3.03
CA ARG A 184 -15.22 8.26 -2.01
C ARG A 184 -14.57 8.17 -0.64
N LEU A 185 -13.25 8.41 -0.51
CA LEU A 185 -12.59 8.36 0.79
C LEU A 185 -12.84 9.69 1.52
N PRO A 186 -13.60 9.69 2.64
CA PRO A 186 -13.76 10.90 3.46
C PRO A 186 -12.50 11.20 4.25
N GLU A 187 -12.30 12.46 4.65
CA GLU A 187 -11.32 12.77 5.68
C GLU A 187 -11.84 12.31 7.04
N THR A 188 -11.03 11.50 7.72
CA THR A 188 -11.42 10.87 8.99
C THR A 188 -10.57 11.34 10.17
N LYS A 189 -9.67 12.30 9.95
CA LYS A 189 -8.87 12.88 11.02
C LYS A 189 -9.79 13.56 12.02
N THR A 190 -9.86 13.04 13.25
CA THR A 190 -10.54 13.72 14.35
C THR A 190 -9.71 14.93 14.79
N VAL A 191 -10.35 16.09 14.88
CA VAL A 191 -9.74 17.39 15.25
C VAL A 191 -9.10 17.36 16.65
N ASN A 192 -9.38 16.33 17.44
CA ASN A 192 -8.91 16.14 18.83
C ASN A 192 -7.78 15.11 18.97
N ALA A 193 -7.08 14.74 17.92
CA ALA A 193 -5.80 14.06 18.09
C ALA A 193 -4.83 15.11 18.68
N THR A 194 -4.86 15.21 20.01
CA THR A 194 -3.85 15.92 20.80
C THR A 194 -2.49 15.56 20.20
N SER A 195 -1.80 16.61 19.79
CA SER A 195 -0.39 16.54 19.43
C SER A 195 0.30 15.54 20.36
N PHE A 196 0.71 14.42 19.82
CA PHE A 196 1.66 13.54 20.50
C PHE A 196 2.90 14.38 20.63
N SER A 197 2.99 15.09 21.74
CA SER A 197 4.07 16.02 22.02
C SER A 197 5.31 15.16 22.17
N VAL A 198 6.21 15.25 21.23
CA VAL A 198 7.59 14.72 21.31
C VAL A 198 8.25 15.23 22.61
N GLN A 199 7.76 16.33 23.19
CA GLN A 199 8.13 16.84 24.50
C GLN A 199 7.89 15.86 25.67
N LYS A 200 6.89 14.98 25.60
CA LYS A 200 6.64 14.02 26.68
C LYS A 200 7.66 12.88 26.74
N ILE A 201 8.25 12.51 25.62
CA ILE A 201 9.27 11.44 25.57
C ILE A 201 10.60 11.95 26.15
N VAL A 202 10.92 13.23 25.95
CA VAL A 202 12.18 13.84 26.46
C VAL A 202 12.12 14.07 27.97
N VAL A 203 10.95 14.27 28.56
CA VAL A 203 10.80 14.56 30.00
C VAL A 203 10.78 13.28 30.86
N THR A 204 10.37 12.12 30.29
CA THR A 204 10.33 10.86 31.05
C THR A 204 11.70 10.14 31.09
N GLY A 205 12.67 10.58 30.30
CA GLY A 205 14.03 10.04 30.29
C GLY A 205 14.99 10.71 31.30
N LYS A 206 14.50 11.61 32.18
CA LYS A 206 15.27 12.28 33.24
C LYS A 206 14.63 12.03 34.61
N LYS A 207 14.55 10.78 34.99
CA LYS A 207 14.44 10.39 36.41
C LYS A 207 15.15 9.07 36.60
#